data_be4bd8c600d8a914234ffadfe2d73535
#
_entry.id   be4bd8c600d8a914234ffadfe2d73535
#
_cell.length_a   1.000
_cell.length_b   1.000
_cell.length_c   1.000
_cell.angle_alpha   90.00
_cell.angle_beta   90.00
_cell.angle_gamma   90.00
#
_symmetry.space_group_name_H-M   'P 1'
#
loop_
_entity.id
_entity.type
_entity.pdbx_description
1 polymer ?
#
loop_
_entity_poly.entity_id
_entity_poly.type
_entity_poly.pdbx_seq_one_letter_code
_entity_poly.pdbx_strand_id
1 'polypeptide(L)'
;ATPIGSGRYGLLGTLSTTLPRIVRHRGVDTILDRDVTILVLTDATLHRDNVLESASRAVLVEDQRLQQVYDVERAEPSVIVTEPLSGRTFSSLVSRGMPPAQARAIIGETAQALDAGARKGLHHLNLSPESIRVLPDGRVKVSGLGIEAAALDLESRVAGHDPTAADRADARALVEILYYGLTGR
;
A
#
# COMPACT_ATOMS: atom_id res chain seq x y z
N ALA A 1 0.83 23.36 -9.92
CA ALA A 1 1.03 21.90 -10.08
C ALA A 1 1.70 21.62 -11.43
N THR A 2 2.70 20.77 -11.45
CA THR A 2 3.36 20.35 -12.70
C THR A 2 2.56 19.19 -13.29
N PRO A 3 2.04 19.29 -14.53
CA PRO A 3 1.29 18.22 -15.15
C PRO A 3 2.15 16.97 -15.35
N ILE A 4 1.55 15.79 -15.21
CA ILE A 4 2.20 14.50 -15.47
C ILE A 4 1.20 13.51 -16.10
N GLY A 5 1.73 12.49 -16.75
CA GLY A 5 0.94 11.49 -17.47
C GLY A 5 0.20 12.12 -18.65
N SER A 6 -1.08 11.81 -18.78
CA SER A 6 -1.97 12.40 -19.79
C SER A 6 -2.23 13.91 -19.60
N GLY A 7 -1.65 14.52 -18.56
CA GLY A 7 -1.91 15.91 -18.16
C GLY A 7 -3.09 16.06 -17.19
N ARG A 8 -3.78 14.97 -16.88
CA ARG A 8 -4.87 14.96 -15.91
C ARG A 8 -4.39 15.21 -14.48
N TYR A 9 -3.20 14.74 -14.16
CA TYR A 9 -2.66 14.81 -12.80
C TYR A 9 -1.63 15.91 -12.67
N GLY A 10 -1.67 16.64 -11.55
CA GLY A 10 -0.72 17.69 -11.22
C GLY A 10 0.12 17.33 -10.01
N LEU A 11 1.45 17.40 -10.14
CA LEU A 11 2.38 17.20 -9.02
C LEU A 11 2.44 18.46 -8.15
N LEU A 12 2.34 18.29 -6.83
CA LEU A 12 2.38 19.39 -5.86
C LEU A 12 3.64 19.37 -5.00
N GLY A 13 4.20 18.21 -4.69
CA GLY A 13 5.38 18.09 -3.87
C GLY A 13 5.79 16.64 -3.65
N THR A 14 7.09 16.41 -3.40
CA THR A 14 7.64 15.07 -3.18
C THR A 14 7.33 14.59 -1.78
N LEU A 15 7.00 13.31 -1.66
CA LEU A 15 6.81 12.58 -0.42
C LEU A 15 7.93 11.54 -0.26
N SER A 16 8.26 11.20 0.97
CA SER A 16 9.20 10.12 1.26
C SER A 16 8.64 8.76 0.83
N THR A 17 9.53 7.90 0.35
CA THR A 17 9.23 6.52 0.03
C THR A 17 10.47 5.66 0.25
N THR A 18 10.24 4.38 0.60
CA THR A 18 11.30 3.36 0.69
C THR A 18 11.41 2.52 -0.57
N LEU A 19 10.53 2.75 -1.56
CA LEU A 19 10.53 1.99 -2.81
C LEU A 19 11.67 2.48 -3.72
N PRO A 20 12.55 1.56 -4.19
CA PRO A 20 13.71 1.93 -4.97
C PRO A 20 13.32 2.49 -6.34
N ARG A 21 13.91 3.63 -6.70
CA ARG A 21 13.74 4.27 -8.01
C ARG A 21 12.28 4.55 -8.42
N ILE A 22 11.43 4.72 -7.42
CA ILE A 22 10.06 5.23 -7.56
C ILE A 22 10.00 6.54 -6.80
N VAL A 23 9.49 7.59 -7.43
CA VAL A 23 9.30 8.88 -6.77
C VAL A 23 7.84 9.02 -6.39
N ARG A 24 7.58 9.36 -5.15
CA ARG A 24 6.24 9.54 -4.62
C ARG A 24 5.94 11.02 -4.45
N HIS A 25 4.78 11.44 -4.95
CA HIS A 25 4.35 12.83 -4.89
C HIS A 25 2.97 12.96 -4.26
N ARG A 26 2.77 14.07 -3.58
CA ARG A 26 1.45 14.62 -3.37
C ARG A 26 1.00 15.27 -4.68
N GLY A 27 -0.24 15.08 -5.06
CA GLY A 27 -0.76 15.60 -6.31
C GLY A 27 -2.26 15.89 -6.25
N VAL A 28 -2.79 16.30 -7.39
CA VAL A 28 -4.19 16.58 -7.60
C VAL A 28 -4.68 15.95 -8.90
N ASP A 29 -5.85 15.33 -8.85
CA ASP A 29 -6.63 14.95 -10.05
C ASP A 29 -7.40 16.19 -10.50
N THR A 30 -6.99 16.79 -11.60
CA THR A 30 -7.56 18.07 -12.08
C THR A 30 -8.95 17.93 -12.68
N ILE A 31 -9.38 16.70 -13.04
CA ILE A 31 -10.72 16.46 -13.58
C ILE A 31 -11.72 16.27 -12.44
N LEU A 32 -11.35 15.50 -11.40
CA LEU A 32 -12.23 15.22 -10.27
C LEU A 32 -12.03 16.20 -9.11
N ASP A 33 -11.11 17.15 -9.23
CA ASP A 33 -10.77 18.15 -8.21
C ASP A 33 -10.57 17.52 -6.82
N ARG A 34 -9.69 16.51 -6.77
CA ARG A 34 -9.40 15.80 -5.52
C ARG A 34 -7.91 15.58 -5.32
N ASP A 35 -7.50 15.55 -4.06
CA ASP A 35 -6.14 15.18 -3.69
C ASP A 35 -5.86 13.71 -4.02
N VAL A 36 -4.65 13.45 -4.50
CA VAL A 36 -4.14 12.11 -4.81
C VAL A 36 -2.70 11.96 -4.37
N THR A 37 -2.25 10.72 -4.22
CA THR A 37 -0.83 10.37 -4.17
C THR A 37 -0.43 9.77 -5.52
N ILE A 38 0.70 10.19 -6.05
CA ILE A 38 1.19 9.78 -7.38
C ILE A 38 2.54 9.12 -7.22
N LEU A 39 2.66 7.88 -7.68
CA LEU A 39 3.93 7.17 -7.83
C LEU A 39 4.39 7.34 -9.28
N VAL A 40 5.60 7.86 -9.46
CA VAL A 40 6.20 8.08 -10.79
C VAL A 40 7.26 7.02 -11.01
N LEU A 41 7.08 6.27 -12.10
CA LEU A 41 7.99 5.22 -12.55
C LEU A 41 8.59 5.62 -13.90
N THR A 42 9.89 5.36 -14.04
CA THR A 42 10.65 5.61 -15.28
C THR A 42 11.29 4.31 -15.76
N ASP A 43 11.96 4.36 -16.89
CA ASP A 43 12.76 3.22 -17.39
C ASP A 43 13.83 2.76 -16.40
N ALA A 44 14.26 3.63 -15.48
CA ALA A 44 15.18 3.28 -14.40
C ALA A 44 14.51 2.52 -13.24
N THR A 45 13.18 2.43 -13.18
CA THR A 45 12.47 1.70 -12.13
C THR A 45 12.64 0.20 -12.33
N LEU A 46 13.13 -0.47 -11.29
CA LEU A 46 13.26 -1.92 -11.30
C LEU A 46 11.88 -2.58 -11.29
N HIS A 47 11.73 -3.70 -12.01
CA HIS A 47 10.47 -4.46 -12.08
C HIS A 47 9.25 -3.63 -12.49
N ARG A 48 9.46 -2.57 -13.27
CA ARG A 48 8.44 -1.60 -13.67
C ARG A 48 7.16 -2.24 -14.18
N ASP A 49 7.27 -3.19 -15.09
CA ASP A 49 6.09 -3.84 -15.70
C ASP A 49 5.30 -4.64 -14.66
N ASN A 50 5.98 -5.34 -13.75
CA ASN A 50 5.33 -6.08 -12.66
C ASN A 50 4.62 -5.13 -11.69
N VAL A 51 5.24 -3.99 -11.38
CA VAL A 51 4.63 -2.96 -10.52
C VAL A 51 3.36 -2.41 -11.18
N LEU A 52 3.41 -2.06 -12.45
CA LEU A 52 2.26 -1.55 -13.19
C LEU A 52 1.14 -2.59 -13.34
N GLU A 53 1.49 -3.86 -13.55
CA GLU A 53 0.52 -4.94 -13.61
C GLU A 53 -0.17 -5.16 -12.26
N SER A 54 0.60 -5.22 -11.17
CA SER A 54 0.06 -5.35 -9.82
C SER A 54 -0.82 -4.16 -9.43
N ALA A 55 -0.42 -2.95 -9.78
CA ALA A 55 -1.23 -1.76 -9.57
C ALA A 55 -2.54 -1.80 -10.37
N SER A 56 -2.50 -2.27 -11.61
CA SER A 56 -3.69 -2.42 -12.45
C SER A 56 -4.69 -3.43 -11.87
N ARG A 57 -4.20 -4.52 -11.28
CA ARG A 57 -5.06 -5.45 -10.52
C ARG A 57 -5.61 -4.81 -9.25
N ALA A 58 -4.79 -4.02 -8.54
CA ALA A 58 -5.21 -3.36 -7.31
C ALA A 58 -6.34 -2.34 -7.55
N VAL A 59 -6.44 -1.74 -8.74
CA VAL A 59 -7.59 -0.91 -9.11
C VAL A 59 -8.92 -1.68 -8.98
N LEU A 60 -8.90 -2.98 -9.21
CA LEU A 60 -10.10 -3.85 -9.19
C LEU A 60 -10.44 -4.40 -7.79
N VAL A 61 -9.63 -4.10 -6.77
CA VAL A 61 -9.91 -4.56 -5.40
C VAL A 61 -10.79 -3.53 -4.70
N GLU A 62 -12.04 -3.92 -4.47
CA GLU A 62 -13.03 -3.09 -3.77
C GLU A 62 -13.08 -3.47 -2.30
N ASP A 63 -12.24 -2.86 -1.49
CA ASP A 63 -12.28 -2.98 -0.03
C ASP A 63 -11.85 -1.65 0.61
N GLN A 64 -12.72 -1.08 1.44
CA GLN A 64 -12.47 0.22 2.08
C GLN A 64 -11.29 0.20 3.07
N ARG A 65 -10.84 -0.97 3.50
CA ARG A 65 -9.67 -1.14 4.39
C ARG A 65 -8.35 -1.12 3.64
N LEU A 66 -8.38 -1.17 2.31
CA LEU A 66 -7.20 -1.03 1.46
C LEU A 66 -7.11 0.38 0.90
N GLN A 67 -5.89 0.93 0.84
CA GLN A 67 -5.63 2.14 0.08
C GLN A 67 -6.06 1.92 -1.37
N GLN A 68 -7.00 2.72 -1.86
CA GLN A 68 -7.51 2.58 -3.20
C GLN A 68 -6.46 3.01 -4.23
N VAL A 69 -6.24 2.18 -5.24
CA VAL A 69 -5.55 2.57 -6.46
C VAL A 69 -6.60 3.10 -7.43
N TYR A 70 -6.46 4.35 -7.84
CA TYR A 70 -7.44 5.02 -8.68
C TYR A 70 -7.20 4.82 -10.16
N ASP A 71 -5.92 4.86 -10.57
CA ASP A 71 -5.57 4.85 -11.98
C ASP A 71 -4.12 4.40 -12.19
N VAL A 72 -3.83 3.87 -13.39
CA VAL A 72 -2.50 3.49 -13.84
C VAL A 72 -2.31 3.96 -15.27
N GLU A 73 -1.38 4.89 -15.50
CA GLU A 73 -0.99 5.33 -16.83
C GLU A 73 0.39 4.75 -17.21
N ARG A 74 0.45 4.07 -18.35
CA ARG A 74 1.65 3.35 -18.80
C ARG A 74 2.58 4.16 -19.69
N ALA A 75 2.21 5.39 -20.06
CA ALA A 75 3.08 6.28 -20.84
C ALA A 75 4.37 6.59 -20.07
N GLU A 76 5.38 7.12 -20.76
CA GLU A 76 6.64 7.52 -20.11
C GLU A 76 6.60 9.00 -19.70
N PRO A 77 6.81 9.34 -18.43
CA PRO A 77 6.93 8.45 -17.28
C PRO A 77 5.58 7.79 -16.93
N SER A 78 5.64 6.52 -16.46
CA SER A 78 4.41 5.86 -15.99
C SER A 78 4.00 6.38 -14.63
N VAL A 79 2.70 6.42 -14.36
CA VAL A 79 2.18 6.87 -13.07
C VAL A 79 1.17 5.89 -12.49
N ILE A 80 1.21 5.73 -11.18
CA ILE A 80 0.20 5.05 -10.39
C ILE A 80 -0.42 6.09 -9.48
N VAL A 81 -1.73 6.24 -9.55
CA VAL A 81 -2.48 7.24 -8.79
C VAL A 81 -3.29 6.53 -7.71
N THR A 82 -3.08 6.96 -6.47
CA THR A 82 -3.70 6.33 -5.30
C THR A 82 -4.41 7.35 -4.42
N GLU A 83 -5.27 6.85 -3.56
CA GLU A 83 -5.85 7.63 -2.48
C GLU A 83 -4.74 8.15 -1.55
N PRO A 84 -4.83 9.41 -1.07
CA PRO A 84 -3.88 9.94 -0.10
C PRO A 84 -3.96 9.18 1.23
N LEU A 85 -2.81 8.93 1.84
CA LEU A 85 -2.77 8.33 3.16
C LEU A 85 -3.01 9.40 4.24
N SER A 86 -3.94 9.12 5.13
CA SER A 86 -4.24 9.93 6.31
C SER A 86 -4.32 9.08 7.57
N GLY A 87 -4.58 9.70 8.71
CA GLY A 87 -4.69 9.00 9.97
C GLY A 87 -3.33 8.69 10.61
N ARG A 88 -3.36 7.91 11.68
CA ARG A 88 -2.18 7.55 12.48
C ARG A 88 -1.72 6.15 12.14
N THR A 89 -0.41 5.96 12.02
CA THR A 89 0.17 4.62 11.84
C THR A 89 -0.02 3.77 13.10
N PHE A 90 -0.03 2.46 12.90
CA PHE A 90 -0.08 1.50 14.01
C PHE A 90 1.06 1.71 15.01
N SER A 91 2.29 1.96 14.52
CA SER A 91 3.43 2.26 15.38
C SER A 91 3.23 3.54 16.23
N SER A 92 2.64 4.58 15.64
CA SER A 92 2.31 5.81 16.39
C SER A 92 1.26 5.57 17.47
N LEU A 93 0.29 4.68 17.25
CA LEU A 93 -0.71 4.31 18.24
C LEU A 93 -0.08 3.48 19.36
N VAL A 94 0.80 2.53 19.05
CA VAL A 94 1.52 1.72 20.04
C VAL A 94 2.35 2.63 20.95
N SER A 95 3.11 3.57 20.39
CA SER A 95 3.94 4.49 21.17
C SER A 95 3.13 5.42 22.11
N ARG A 96 1.84 5.59 21.84
CA ARG A 96 0.92 6.36 22.67
C ARG A 96 0.14 5.50 23.69
N GLY A 97 0.45 4.22 23.80
CA GLY A 97 -0.19 3.32 24.74
C GLY A 97 -1.52 2.75 24.24
N MET A 98 -1.55 2.24 23.02
CA MET A 98 -2.74 1.61 22.45
C MET A 98 -3.23 0.45 23.33
N PRO A 99 -4.53 0.38 23.67
CA PRO A 99 -5.08 -0.74 24.42
C PRO A 99 -4.99 -2.06 23.65
N PRO A 100 -4.76 -3.21 24.32
CA PRO A 100 -4.70 -4.52 23.66
C PRO A 100 -5.94 -4.87 22.82
N ALA A 101 -7.12 -4.49 23.27
CA ALA A 101 -8.36 -4.72 22.52
C ALA A 101 -8.37 -3.96 21.19
N GLN A 102 -7.85 -2.74 21.17
CA GLN A 102 -7.72 -1.95 19.94
C GLN A 102 -6.71 -2.58 18.99
N ALA A 103 -5.57 -3.06 19.50
CA ALA A 103 -4.57 -3.75 18.68
C ALA A 103 -5.17 -4.98 17.99
N ARG A 104 -5.92 -5.81 18.73
CA ARG A 104 -6.60 -6.99 18.15
C ARG A 104 -7.62 -6.61 17.08
N ALA A 105 -8.42 -5.56 17.31
CA ALA A 105 -9.42 -5.10 16.37
C ALA A 105 -8.77 -4.61 15.07
N ILE A 106 -7.70 -3.82 15.15
CA ILE A 106 -6.98 -3.30 13.98
C ILE A 106 -6.36 -4.44 13.17
N ILE A 107 -5.73 -5.41 13.83
CA ILE A 107 -5.13 -6.55 13.15
C ILE A 107 -6.20 -7.45 12.53
N GLY A 108 -7.34 -7.63 13.16
CA GLY A 108 -8.48 -8.36 12.58
C GLY A 108 -9.00 -7.70 11.29
N GLU A 109 -9.16 -6.39 11.27
CA GLU A 109 -9.54 -5.61 10.08
C GLU A 109 -8.47 -5.70 8.99
N THR A 110 -7.19 -5.62 9.37
CA THR A 110 -6.07 -5.78 8.43
C THR A 110 -6.06 -7.17 7.79
N ALA A 111 -6.31 -8.22 8.56
CA ALA A 111 -6.40 -9.58 8.03
C ALA A 111 -7.49 -9.73 6.98
N GLN A 112 -8.67 -9.14 7.21
CA GLN A 112 -9.76 -9.13 6.22
C GLN A 112 -9.39 -8.35 4.96
N ALA A 113 -8.68 -7.24 5.09
CA ALA A 113 -8.18 -6.47 3.95
C ALA A 113 -7.19 -7.28 3.11
N LEU A 114 -6.25 -7.99 3.74
CA LEU A 114 -5.31 -8.86 3.03
C LEU A 114 -6.01 -10.03 2.34
N ASP A 115 -7.03 -10.62 2.95
CA ASP A 115 -7.83 -11.67 2.34
C ASP A 115 -8.55 -11.17 1.07
N ALA A 116 -9.10 -9.97 1.09
CA ALA A 116 -9.70 -9.34 -0.08
C ALA A 116 -8.68 -9.18 -1.23
N GLY A 117 -7.44 -8.77 -0.92
CA GLY A 117 -6.36 -8.70 -1.89
C GLY A 117 -5.94 -10.07 -2.43
N ALA A 118 -5.79 -11.07 -1.55
CA ALA A 118 -5.40 -12.43 -1.91
C ALA A 118 -6.38 -13.09 -2.90
N ARG A 119 -7.67 -12.83 -2.76
CA ARG A 119 -8.70 -13.29 -3.73
C ARG A 119 -8.52 -12.73 -5.14
N LYS A 120 -7.80 -11.64 -5.30
CA LYS A 120 -7.40 -11.04 -6.58
C LYS A 120 -5.95 -11.37 -6.97
N GLY A 121 -5.32 -12.30 -6.25
CA GLY A 121 -3.94 -12.69 -6.49
C GLY A 121 -2.90 -11.65 -6.04
N LEU A 122 -3.26 -10.76 -5.12
CA LEU A 122 -2.37 -9.74 -4.58
C LEU A 122 -2.01 -10.03 -3.12
N HIS A 123 -0.71 -10.01 -2.82
CA HIS A 123 -0.15 -10.16 -1.49
C HIS A 123 0.66 -8.92 -1.11
N HIS A 124 0.83 -8.68 0.17
CA HIS A 124 1.60 -7.52 0.63
C HIS A 124 3.11 -7.84 0.69
N LEU A 125 3.47 -8.88 1.40
CA LEU A 125 4.83 -9.40 1.61
C LEU A 125 5.84 -8.42 2.23
N ASN A 126 5.43 -7.20 2.48
CA ASN A 126 6.24 -6.14 3.11
C ASN A 126 5.48 -5.42 4.23
N LEU A 127 4.48 -6.07 4.81
CA LEU A 127 3.63 -5.49 5.83
C LEU A 127 4.44 -5.12 7.07
N SER A 128 4.24 -3.90 7.55
CA SER A 128 4.87 -3.35 8.75
C SER A 128 3.87 -2.51 9.55
N PRO A 129 4.19 -2.10 10.78
CA PRO A 129 3.34 -1.18 11.53
C PRO A 129 3.04 0.16 10.81
N GLU A 130 3.91 0.59 9.91
CA GLU A 130 3.73 1.80 9.08
C GLU A 130 2.77 1.58 7.91
N SER A 131 2.55 0.34 7.48
CA SER A 131 1.60 -0.01 6.42
C SER A 131 0.14 0.12 6.86
N ILE A 132 -0.12 0.14 8.17
CA ILE A 132 -1.45 0.12 8.76
C ILE A 132 -1.72 1.47 9.39
N ARG A 133 -2.81 2.11 8.97
CA ARG A 133 -3.27 3.40 9.51
C ARG A 133 -4.67 3.28 10.07
N VAL A 134 -4.95 4.09 11.07
CA VAL A 134 -6.29 4.26 11.64
C VAL A 134 -6.72 5.70 11.39
N LEU A 135 -7.83 5.85 10.69
CA LEU A 135 -8.43 7.13 10.38
C LEU A 135 -9.10 7.74 11.62
N PRO A 136 -9.39 9.07 11.63
CA PRO A 136 -10.07 9.71 12.75
C PRO A 136 -11.42 9.07 13.13
N ASP A 137 -12.12 8.48 12.17
CA ASP A 137 -13.39 7.75 12.39
C ASP A 137 -13.22 6.29 12.86
N GLY A 138 -11.99 5.84 13.08
CA GLY A 138 -11.65 4.50 13.55
C GLY A 138 -11.49 3.45 12.44
N ARG A 139 -11.70 3.78 11.18
CA ARG A 139 -11.49 2.85 10.05
C ARG A 139 -10.01 2.54 9.87
N VAL A 140 -9.72 1.29 9.53
CA VAL A 140 -8.37 0.83 9.19
C VAL A 140 -8.11 1.04 7.69
N LYS A 141 -6.89 1.44 7.35
CA LYS A 141 -6.42 1.59 5.98
C LYS A 141 -5.03 0.99 5.85
N VAL A 142 -4.91 -0.01 4.96
CA VAL A 142 -3.65 -0.70 4.66
C VAL A 142 -3.11 -0.19 3.33
N SER A 143 -1.85 0.21 3.31
CA SER A 143 -1.18 0.75 2.12
C SER A 143 -0.19 -0.23 1.50
N GLY A 144 0.04 -0.12 0.21
CA GLY A 144 1.13 -0.78 -0.49
C GLY A 144 0.83 -2.19 -1.00
N LEU A 145 -0.39 -2.71 -0.83
CA LEU A 145 -0.75 -4.06 -1.30
C LEU A 145 -0.44 -4.25 -2.79
N GLY A 146 0.31 -5.31 -3.10
CA GLY A 146 0.70 -5.68 -4.46
C GLY A 146 1.81 -4.81 -5.04
N ILE A 147 1.78 -3.52 -4.85
CA ILE A 147 2.76 -2.58 -5.39
C ILE A 147 4.13 -2.77 -4.74
N GLU A 148 4.19 -2.85 -3.41
CA GLU A 148 5.46 -3.03 -2.70
C GLU A 148 6.07 -4.41 -2.95
N ALA A 149 5.26 -5.47 -2.99
CA ALA A 149 5.72 -6.81 -3.31
C ALA A 149 6.36 -6.87 -4.71
N ALA A 150 5.76 -6.23 -5.70
CA ALA A 150 6.29 -6.16 -7.06
C ALA A 150 7.55 -5.28 -7.14
N ALA A 151 7.55 -4.11 -6.53
CA ALA A 151 8.67 -3.18 -6.55
C ALA A 151 9.95 -3.76 -5.90
N LEU A 152 9.78 -4.59 -4.88
CA LEU A 152 10.87 -5.24 -4.14
C LEU A 152 11.14 -6.69 -4.59
N ASP A 153 10.41 -7.18 -5.60
CA ASP A 153 10.50 -8.55 -6.12
C ASP A 153 10.37 -9.61 -5.01
N LEU A 154 9.41 -9.42 -4.11
CA LEU A 154 9.26 -10.29 -2.94
C LEU A 154 8.53 -11.60 -3.26
N GLU A 155 7.67 -11.62 -4.25
CA GLU A 155 6.95 -12.84 -4.66
C GLU A 155 7.91 -13.92 -5.16
N SER A 156 8.94 -13.54 -5.92
CA SER A 156 9.96 -14.48 -6.39
C SER A 156 10.74 -15.16 -5.25
N ARG A 157 10.86 -14.48 -4.12
CA ARG A 157 11.57 -14.98 -2.92
C ARG A 157 10.71 -15.88 -2.05
N VAL A 158 9.41 -15.75 -2.10
CA VAL A 158 8.46 -16.49 -1.27
C VAL A 158 7.87 -17.68 -2.01
N ALA A 159 7.72 -17.57 -3.32
CA ALA A 159 6.89 -18.46 -4.14
C ALA A 159 7.36 -19.91 -4.20
N GLY A 160 8.59 -20.28 -3.90
CA GLY A 160 8.98 -21.68 -3.89
C GLY A 160 8.01 -22.58 -4.70
N HIS A 161 7.81 -23.81 -4.29
CA HIS A 161 6.82 -24.72 -4.87
C HIS A 161 5.46 -24.74 -4.12
N ASP A 162 5.26 -23.81 -3.17
CA ASP A 162 4.08 -23.81 -2.31
C ASP A 162 3.17 -22.62 -2.65
N PRO A 163 1.98 -22.88 -3.23
CA PRO A 163 1.05 -21.82 -3.62
C PRO A 163 0.50 -21.00 -2.45
N THR A 164 0.63 -21.52 -1.21
CA THR A 164 0.16 -20.82 0.01
C THR A 164 1.28 -20.07 0.74
N ALA A 165 2.49 -20.07 0.19
CA ALA A 165 3.65 -19.47 0.86
C ALA A 165 3.47 -17.96 1.08
N ALA A 166 2.87 -17.25 0.11
CA ALA A 166 2.60 -15.82 0.21
C ALA A 166 1.53 -15.51 1.28
N ASP A 167 0.45 -16.30 1.34
CA ASP A 167 -0.57 -16.16 2.38
C ASP A 167 0.01 -16.35 3.77
N ARG A 168 0.87 -17.37 3.94
CA ARG A 168 1.53 -17.63 5.23
C ARG A 168 2.52 -16.53 5.60
N ALA A 169 3.21 -15.94 4.63
CA ALA A 169 4.13 -14.83 4.89
C ALA A 169 3.37 -13.60 5.40
N ASP A 170 2.26 -13.25 4.78
CA ASP A 170 1.39 -12.16 5.23
C ASP A 170 0.78 -12.45 6.60
N ALA A 171 0.31 -13.68 6.85
CA ALA A 171 -0.22 -14.10 8.14
C ALA A 171 0.84 -14.00 9.25
N ARG A 172 2.07 -14.40 8.97
CA ARG A 172 3.19 -14.28 9.94
C ARG A 172 3.47 -12.81 10.27
N ALA A 173 3.51 -11.94 9.26
CA ALA A 173 3.70 -10.50 9.48
C ALA A 173 2.61 -9.92 10.38
N LEU A 174 1.36 -10.32 10.19
CA LEU A 174 0.26 -9.90 11.07
C LEU A 174 0.45 -10.33 12.53
N VAL A 175 0.91 -11.56 12.77
CA VAL A 175 1.18 -12.05 14.12
C VAL A 175 2.31 -11.25 14.78
N GLU A 176 3.36 -10.96 14.05
CA GLU A 176 4.49 -10.15 14.53
C GLU A 176 4.05 -8.73 14.88
N ILE A 177 3.23 -8.09 14.04
CA ILE A 177 2.69 -6.75 14.29
C ILE A 177 1.73 -6.77 15.48
N LEU A 178 0.89 -7.80 15.62
CA LEU A 178 0.03 -7.94 16.79
C LEU A 178 0.87 -8.06 18.07
N TYR A 179 1.91 -8.88 18.06
CA TYR A 179 2.82 -9.01 19.21
C TYR A 179 3.43 -7.65 19.59
N TYR A 180 3.92 -6.91 18.59
CA TYR A 180 4.38 -5.53 18.80
C TYR A 180 3.29 -4.64 19.41
N GLY A 181 2.07 -4.71 18.89
CA GLY A 181 0.93 -3.94 19.41
C GLY A 181 0.56 -4.26 20.86
N LEU A 182 0.79 -5.51 21.28
CA LEU A 182 0.48 -5.96 22.64
C LEU A 182 1.61 -5.70 23.65
N THR A 183 2.86 -5.64 23.19
CA THR A 183 4.05 -5.59 24.06
C THR A 183 4.85 -4.29 23.93
N GLY A 184 4.69 -3.55 22.85
CA GLY A 184 5.53 -2.39 22.50
C GLY A 184 6.95 -2.75 22.05
N ARG A 185 7.21 -4.03 21.72
CA ARG A 185 8.54 -4.55 21.34
C ARG A 185 8.45 -5.44 20.13
#